data_bcdeb8714911caa5764aca37b75f1434
#
_entry.id   bcdeb8714911caa5764aca37b75f1434
#
_cell.length_a   1.000
_cell.length_b   1.000
_cell.length_c   1.000
_cell.angle_alpha   90.00
_cell.angle_beta   90.00
_cell.angle_gamma   90.00
#
_symmetry.space_group_name_H-M   'P 1'
#
loop_
_entity.id
_entity.type
_entity.pdbx_description
1 polymer ?
#
loop_
_entity_poly.entity_id
_entity_poly.type
_entity_poly.pdbx_seq_one_letter_code
_entity_poly.pdbx_strand_id
1 'polypeptide(L)'
;EAAQMAKKVASAVDIPVIVWGSGNADKDAEVLRKVSEVCDGMNLIIGPVVEGNYKQVGAGAIGYKHTAIASTPIDINLAKQLNILLGNLGVPDEQIIVDPTTGGLGYGIEYTYSVMERDRMAALTQQDERLQFPIICNMAKEIWKTKEAKMKTEEAPALGDAKKRGILMEAVSAIML
;
A
#
# COMPACT_ATOMS: atom_id res chain seq x y z
N GLU A 1 -15.92 14.79 -5.21
CA GLU A 1 -14.75 15.68 -5.06
C GLU A 1 -13.43 14.88 -5.21
N ALA A 2 -13.16 13.87 -4.36
CA ALA A 2 -11.93 13.06 -4.40
C ALA A 2 -11.66 12.43 -5.80
N ALA A 3 -12.68 11.82 -6.41
CA ALA A 3 -12.54 11.21 -7.74
C ALA A 3 -12.18 12.22 -8.85
N GLN A 4 -12.75 13.42 -8.79
CA GLN A 4 -12.41 14.48 -9.76
C GLN A 4 -10.97 15.01 -9.54
N MET A 5 -10.52 15.08 -8.29
CA MET A 5 -9.15 15.43 -7.97
C MET A 5 -8.17 14.36 -8.48
N ALA A 6 -8.46 13.08 -8.25
CA ALA A 6 -7.67 11.98 -8.77
C ALA A 6 -7.54 12.05 -10.30
N LYS A 7 -8.65 12.28 -11.00
CA LYS A 7 -8.66 12.44 -12.47
C LYS A 7 -7.82 13.63 -12.91
N LYS A 8 -7.95 14.77 -12.25
CA LYS A 8 -7.17 15.97 -12.56
C LYS A 8 -5.67 15.74 -12.41
N VAL A 9 -5.26 15.09 -11.33
CA VAL A 9 -3.84 14.75 -11.09
C VAL A 9 -3.34 13.76 -12.14
N ALA A 10 -4.05 12.65 -12.34
CA ALA A 10 -3.66 11.62 -13.30
C ALA A 10 -3.58 12.14 -14.74
N SER A 11 -4.43 13.12 -15.11
CA SER A 11 -4.37 13.75 -16.44
C SER A 11 -3.25 14.78 -16.59
N ALA A 12 -2.63 15.22 -15.49
CA ALA A 12 -1.61 16.26 -15.50
C ALA A 12 -0.17 15.72 -15.46
N VAL A 13 0.00 14.42 -15.26
CA VAL A 13 1.32 13.77 -15.11
C VAL A 13 1.42 12.57 -16.04
N ASP A 14 2.63 12.28 -16.50
CA ASP A 14 2.96 11.12 -17.34
C ASP A 14 3.77 10.08 -16.55
N ILE A 15 3.29 9.81 -15.34
CA ILE A 15 3.86 8.79 -14.44
C ILE A 15 2.73 7.97 -13.81
N PRO A 16 3.00 6.73 -13.36
CA PRO A 16 2.02 5.95 -12.61
C PRO A 16 1.51 6.69 -11.38
N VAL A 17 0.19 6.71 -11.19
CA VAL A 17 -0.45 7.40 -10.05
C VAL A 17 -1.09 6.38 -9.13
N ILE A 18 -0.74 6.46 -7.85
CA ILE A 18 -1.36 5.67 -6.78
C ILE A 18 -2.42 6.53 -6.10
N VAL A 19 -3.65 6.04 -6.03
CA VAL A 19 -4.73 6.63 -5.24
C VAL A 19 -4.94 5.80 -4.00
N TRP A 20 -4.65 6.40 -2.84
CA TRP A 20 -4.72 5.73 -1.55
C TRP A 20 -5.89 6.26 -0.73
N GLY A 21 -6.67 5.34 -0.13
CA GLY A 21 -7.81 5.66 0.72
C GLY A 21 -7.44 6.25 2.07
N SER A 22 -8.46 6.58 2.86
CA SER A 22 -8.33 7.22 4.17
C SER A 22 -7.92 6.26 5.30
N GLY A 23 -8.08 4.95 5.08
CA GLY A 23 -7.92 3.90 6.08
C GLY A 23 -9.23 3.52 6.80
N ASN A 24 -10.36 4.06 6.35
CA ASN A 24 -11.69 3.62 6.78
C ASN A 24 -12.30 2.75 5.66
N ALA A 25 -12.40 1.43 5.88
CA ALA A 25 -12.76 0.46 4.86
C ALA A 25 -14.11 0.74 4.19
N ASP A 26 -15.13 1.16 4.94
CA ASP A 26 -16.45 1.44 4.41
C ASP A 26 -16.45 2.68 3.51
N LYS A 27 -15.83 3.75 3.97
CA LYS A 27 -15.68 5.00 3.21
C LYS A 27 -14.79 4.79 1.98
N ASP A 28 -13.70 4.06 2.14
CA ASP A 28 -12.76 3.80 1.07
C ASP A 28 -13.36 2.93 -0.02
N ALA A 29 -14.25 1.99 0.32
CA ALA A 29 -15.00 1.20 -0.65
C ALA A 29 -15.78 2.07 -1.64
N GLU A 30 -16.52 3.08 -1.12
CA GLU A 30 -17.31 3.99 -1.94
C GLU A 30 -16.42 4.95 -2.75
N VAL A 31 -15.43 5.56 -2.08
CA VAL A 31 -14.53 6.57 -2.69
C VAL A 31 -13.69 5.93 -3.79
N LEU A 32 -13.03 4.79 -3.53
CA LEU A 32 -12.18 4.12 -4.50
C LEU A 32 -12.97 3.56 -5.68
N ARG A 33 -14.18 3.02 -5.45
CA ARG A 33 -15.08 2.64 -6.53
C ARG A 33 -15.43 3.83 -7.43
N LYS A 34 -15.72 5.00 -6.83
CA LYS A 34 -16.02 6.21 -7.60
C LYS A 34 -14.80 6.78 -8.32
N VAL A 35 -13.61 6.65 -7.73
CA VAL A 35 -12.32 6.99 -8.39
C VAL A 35 -12.15 6.11 -9.62
N SER A 36 -12.33 4.79 -9.48
CA SER A 36 -12.19 3.83 -10.60
C SER A 36 -13.10 4.20 -11.76
N GLU A 37 -14.37 4.47 -11.49
CA GLU A 37 -15.37 4.85 -12.50
C GLU A 37 -14.98 6.16 -13.25
N VAL A 38 -14.60 7.19 -12.49
CA VAL A 38 -14.28 8.53 -13.06
C VAL A 38 -12.96 8.54 -13.82
N CYS A 39 -12.04 7.66 -13.45
CA CYS A 39 -10.71 7.52 -14.06
C CYS A 39 -10.64 6.31 -15.00
N ASP A 40 -11.75 5.88 -15.59
CA ASP A 40 -11.80 4.76 -16.52
C ASP A 40 -10.72 4.85 -17.59
N GLY A 41 -10.00 3.74 -17.79
CA GLY A 41 -8.93 3.62 -18.79
C GLY A 41 -7.62 4.35 -18.46
N MET A 42 -7.52 5.01 -17.28
CA MET A 42 -6.29 5.73 -16.89
C MET A 42 -5.24 4.85 -16.22
N ASN A 43 -5.51 3.55 -16.06
CA ASN A 43 -4.60 2.56 -15.45
C ASN A 43 -3.99 3.02 -14.12
N LEU A 44 -4.85 3.46 -13.20
CA LEU A 44 -4.43 3.86 -11.86
C LEU A 44 -4.05 2.65 -11.02
N ILE A 45 -3.27 2.89 -9.98
CA ILE A 45 -3.04 1.96 -8.90
C ILE A 45 -3.92 2.41 -7.72
N ILE A 46 -4.83 1.56 -7.25
CA ILE A 46 -5.84 1.92 -6.24
C ILE A 46 -5.71 1.05 -4.99
N GLY A 47 -5.80 1.66 -3.83
CA GLY A 47 -5.73 0.97 -2.53
C GLY A 47 -6.03 1.88 -1.35
N PRO A 48 -6.07 1.34 -0.13
CA PRO A 48 -5.87 -0.08 0.19
C PRO A 48 -7.10 -0.94 -0.13
N VAL A 49 -6.88 -2.10 -0.71
CA VAL A 49 -7.87 -3.18 -0.76
C VAL A 49 -7.64 -4.07 0.45
N VAL A 50 -8.65 -4.22 1.27
CA VAL A 50 -8.62 -5.05 2.48
C VAL A 50 -9.78 -6.06 2.44
N GLU A 51 -9.76 -7.06 3.33
CA GLU A 51 -10.82 -8.08 3.38
C GLU A 51 -12.24 -7.48 3.45
N GLY A 52 -12.42 -6.35 4.16
CA GLY A 52 -13.72 -5.69 4.30
C GLY A 52 -14.24 -4.99 3.04
N ASN A 53 -13.38 -4.64 2.07
CA ASN A 53 -13.79 -3.87 0.90
C ASN A 53 -13.40 -4.49 -0.46
N TYR A 54 -12.75 -5.68 -0.47
CA TYR A 54 -12.16 -6.27 -1.68
C TYR A 54 -13.18 -6.46 -2.82
N LYS A 55 -14.45 -6.76 -2.49
CA LYS A 55 -15.48 -6.95 -3.52
C LYS A 55 -15.77 -5.66 -4.29
N GLN A 56 -15.98 -4.56 -3.57
CA GLN A 56 -16.33 -3.27 -4.18
C GLN A 56 -15.14 -2.67 -4.94
N VAL A 57 -13.96 -2.64 -4.30
CA VAL A 57 -12.76 -2.03 -4.90
C VAL A 57 -12.20 -2.93 -6.00
N GLY A 58 -12.18 -4.26 -5.80
CA GLY A 58 -11.74 -5.22 -6.81
C GLY A 58 -12.63 -5.21 -8.05
N ALA A 59 -13.95 -5.15 -7.89
CA ALA A 59 -14.86 -4.99 -9.02
C ALA A 59 -14.61 -3.69 -9.81
N GLY A 60 -14.28 -2.59 -9.11
CA GLY A 60 -13.86 -1.34 -9.74
C GLY A 60 -12.55 -1.48 -10.50
N ALA A 61 -11.57 -2.18 -9.92
CA ALA A 61 -10.29 -2.44 -10.58
C ALA A 61 -10.48 -3.23 -11.88
N ILE A 62 -11.28 -4.30 -11.86
CA ILE A 62 -11.59 -5.10 -13.05
C ILE A 62 -12.34 -4.28 -14.10
N GLY A 63 -13.44 -3.63 -13.68
CA GLY A 63 -14.35 -2.96 -14.61
C GLY A 63 -13.71 -1.79 -15.36
N TYR A 64 -12.76 -1.11 -14.74
CA TYR A 64 -12.13 0.12 -15.27
C TYR A 64 -10.61 -0.02 -15.50
N LYS A 65 -10.09 -1.26 -15.47
CA LYS A 65 -8.68 -1.61 -15.78
C LYS A 65 -7.67 -0.88 -14.89
N HIS A 66 -7.84 -1.01 -13.59
CA HIS A 66 -6.92 -0.47 -12.59
C HIS A 66 -6.17 -1.60 -11.87
N THR A 67 -5.02 -1.27 -11.31
CA THR A 67 -4.23 -2.19 -10.47
C THR A 67 -4.67 -2.04 -9.00
N ALA A 68 -4.90 -3.14 -8.31
CA ALA A 68 -5.33 -3.19 -6.92
C ALA A 68 -4.14 -3.39 -5.97
N ILE A 69 -4.05 -2.60 -4.89
CA ILE A 69 -3.09 -2.85 -3.81
C ILE A 69 -3.79 -3.65 -2.71
N ALA A 70 -3.46 -4.94 -2.63
CA ALA A 70 -3.91 -5.85 -1.57
C ALA A 70 -3.15 -5.57 -0.27
N SER A 71 -3.80 -4.88 0.67
CA SER A 71 -3.18 -4.45 1.93
C SER A 71 -3.65 -5.32 3.09
N THR A 72 -2.70 -5.90 3.81
CA THR A 72 -2.96 -6.76 4.97
C THR A 72 -2.08 -6.37 6.15
N PRO A 73 -2.48 -6.72 7.38
CA PRO A 73 -1.54 -6.70 8.50
C PRO A 73 -0.28 -7.52 8.18
N ILE A 74 0.77 -7.36 8.97
CA ILE A 74 2.06 -8.08 8.84
C ILE A 74 1.84 -9.59 9.06
N ASP A 75 1.24 -10.26 8.07
CA ASP A 75 0.90 -11.69 8.08
C ASP A 75 0.82 -12.25 6.65
N ILE A 76 1.69 -13.21 6.34
CA ILE A 76 1.77 -13.87 5.03
C ILE A 76 0.48 -14.64 4.68
N ASN A 77 -0.18 -15.26 5.66
CA ASN A 77 -1.38 -16.05 5.40
C ASN A 77 -2.55 -15.15 5.00
N LEU A 78 -2.68 -14.00 5.66
CA LEU A 78 -3.68 -12.98 5.30
C LEU A 78 -3.39 -12.38 3.93
N ALA A 79 -2.11 -12.12 3.60
CA ALA A 79 -1.72 -11.65 2.27
C ALA A 79 -2.12 -12.66 1.19
N LYS A 80 -1.76 -13.94 1.37
CA LYS A 80 -2.16 -15.02 0.46
C LYS A 80 -3.67 -15.14 0.33
N GLN A 81 -4.40 -15.10 1.46
CA GLN A 81 -5.86 -15.19 1.46
C GLN A 81 -6.49 -14.06 0.65
N LEU A 82 -6.05 -12.81 0.85
CA LEU A 82 -6.57 -11.66 0.12
C LEU A 82 -6.27 -11.75 -1.38
N ASN A 83 -5.07 -12.21 -1.76
CA ASN A 83 -4.70 -12.44 -3.15
C ASN A 83 -5.59 -13.51 -3.80
N ILE A 84 -5.91 -14.59 -3.07
CA ILE A 84 -6.86 -15.62 -3.54
C ILE A 84 -8.26 -15.03 -3.71
N LEU A 85 -8.72 -14.20 -2.77
CA LEU A 85 -10.04 -13.58 -2.86
C LEU A 85 -10.14 -12.63 -4.08
N LEU A 86 -9.09 -11.86 -4.36
CA LEU A 86 -9.03 -10.98 -5.53
C LEU A 86 -8.98 -11.80 -6.84
N GLY A 87 -8.17 -12.85 -6.90
CA GLY A 87 -8.13 -13.76 -8.06
C GLY A 87 -9.46 -14.45 -8.30
N ASN A 88 -10.14 -14.93 -7.25
CA ASN A 88 -11.48 -15.54 -7.36
C ASN A 88 -12.55 -14.53 -7.80
N LEU A 89 -12.37 -13.25 -7.49
CA LEU A 89 -13.23 -12.18 -7.99
C LEU A 89 -13.01 -11.91 -9.48
N GLY A 90 -11.84 -12.30 -10.03
CA GLY A 90 -11.46 -12.12 -11.42
C GLY A 90 -10.47 -10.99 -11.66
N VAL A 91 -9.81 -10.46 -10.61
CA VAL A 91 -8.69 -9.52 -10.78
C VAL A 91 -7.53 -10.28 -11.40
N PRO A 92 -7.00 -9.83 -12.56
CA PRO A 92 -5.82 -10.45 -13.16
C PRO A 92 -4.60 -10.38 -12.24
N ASP A 93 -3.78 -11.42 -12.25
CA ASP A 93 -2.62 -11.53 -11.36
C ASP A 93 -1.62 -10.37 -11.57
N GLU A 94 -1.47 -9.90 -12.81
CA GLU A 94 -0.64 -8.74 -13.16
C GLU A 94 -1.20 -7.38 -12.69
N GLN A 95 -2.42 -7.37 -12.19
CA GLN A 95 -3.08 -6.19 -11.61
C GLN A 95 -3.19 -6.25 -10.09
N ILE A 96 -2.39 -7.09 -9.44
CA ILE A 96 -2.32 -7.17 -7.97
C ILE A 96 -0.92 -6.77 -7.50
N ILE A 97 -0.88 -5.83 -6.55
CA ILE A 97 0.32 -5.44 -5.81
C ILE A 97 0.07 -5.75 -4.34
N VAL A 98 1.02 -6.36 -3.64
CA VAL A 98 0.89 -6.69 -2.22
C VAL A 98 1.45 -5.55 -1.36
N ASP A 99 0.69 -5.11 -0.38
CA ASP A 99 1.13 -4.24 0.71
C ASP A 99 1.05 -5.01 2.03
N PRO A 100 2.20 -5.49 2.55
CA PRO A 100 2.22 -6.27 3.78
C PRO A 100 2.16 -5.40 5.04
N THR A 101 1.77 -4.15 4.93
CA THR A 101 1.85 -3.11 5.95
C THR A 101 3.29 -2.87 6.41
N THR A 102 3.82 -1.71 6.15
CA THR A 102 5.22 -1.37 6.43
C THR A 102 5.37 -0.76 7.81
N GLY A 103 6.11 -1.41 8.70
CA GLY A 103 6.57 -0.83 9.97
C GLY A 103 7.70 0.16 9.76
N GLY A 104 7.78 1.19 10.62
CA GLY A 104 8.84 2.19 10.58
C GLY A 104 10.14 1.74 11.25
N LEU A 105 11.23 2.44 10.94
CA LEU A 105 12.51 2.26 11.60
C LEU A 105 12.36 2.45 13.12
N GLY A 106 12.84 1.46 13.90
CA GLY A 106 12.68 1.43 15.36
C GLY A 106 11.28 1.07 15.85
N TYR A 107 10.32 0.84 14.95
CA TYR A 107 8.96 0.45 15.31
C TYR A 107 8.36 -0.51 14.27
N GLY A 108 8.89 -1.71 14.20
CA GLY A 108 8.30 -2.80 13.42
C GLY A 108 8.88 -3.05 12.02
N ILE A 109 9.95 -2.35 11.62
CA ILE A 109 10.60 -2.59 10.32
C ILE A 109 11.12 -4.02 10.18
N GLU A 110 11.61 -4.61 11.28
CA GLU A 110 12.08 -6.00 11.34
C GLU A 110 10.97 -7.01 11.05
N TYR A 111 9.74 -6.72 11.47
CA TYR A 111 8.58 -7.57 11.17
C TYR A 111 8.19 -7.47 9.70
N THR A 112 8.21 -6.26 9.14
CA THR A 112 7.94 -6.04 7.71
C THR A 112 8.95 -6.79 6.86
N TYR A 113 10.23 -6.64 7.17
CA TYR A 113 11.30 -7.34 6.46
C TYR A 113 11.11 -8.86 6.53
N SER A 114 10.82 -9.39 7.73
CA SER A 114 10.56 -10.83 7.92
C SER A 114 9.37 -11.33 7.11
N VAL A 115 8.28 -10.57 7.00
CA VAL A 115 7.13 -10.96 6.17
C VAL A 115 7.48 -10.94 4.69
N MET A 116 8.18 -9.90 4.22
CA MET A 116 8.63 -9.82 2.83
C MET A 116 9.55 -11.00 2.46
N GLU A 117 10.48 -11.39 3.34
CA GLU A 117 11.31 -12.58 3.14
C GLU A 117 10.47 -13.86 3.06
N ARG A 118 9.50 -14.04 3.94
CA ARG A 118 8.61 -15.20 3.92
C ARG A 118 7.78 -15.26 2.66
N ASP A 119 7.25 -14.13 2.20
CA ASP A 119 6.54 -14.03 0.92
C ASP A 119 7.43 -14.48 -0.23
N ARG A 120 8.65 -13.97 -0.29
CA ARG A 120 9.61 -14.36 -1.34
C ARG A 120 10.06 -15.80 -1.22
N MET A 121 10.27 -16.32 -0.01
CA MET A 121 10.58 -17.73 0.19
C MET A 121 9.44 -18.64 -0.27
N ALA A 122 8.19 -18.33 0.08
CA ALA A 122 7.04 -19.11 -0.37
C ALA A 122 6.88 -19.04 -1.90
N ALA A 123 7.03 -17.85 -2.48
CA ALA A 123 6.98 -17.67 -3.93
C ALA A 123 8.07 -18.46 -4.69
N LEU A 124 9.32 -18.42 -4.20
CA LEU A 124 10.46 -18.98 -4.91
C LEU A 124 10.71 -20.45 -4.59
N THR A 125 10.63 -20.85 -3.31
CA THR A 125 10.97 -22.22 -2.89
C THR A 125 9.79 -23.17 -2.89
N GLN A 126 8.60 -22.67 -2.56
CA GLN A 126 7.37 -23.44 -2.57
C GLN A 126 6.57 -23.25 -3.86
N GLN A 127 7.02 -22.37 -4.74
CA GLN A 127 6.35 -22.04 -6.01
C GLN A 127 4.88 -21.62 -5.79
N ASP A 128 4.63 -20.87 -4.71
CA ASP A 128 3.30 -20.38 -4.38
C ASP A 128 2.94 -19.19 -5.29
N GLU A 129 2.19 -19.46 -6.35
CA GLU A 129 1.80 -18.48 -7.35
C GLU A 129 1.03 -17.30 -6.74
N ARG A 130 0.33 -17.51 -5.63
CA ARG A 130 -0.45 -16.44 -4.95
C ARG A 130 0.40 -15.47 -4.14
N LEU A 131 1.71 -15.70 -4.04
CA LEU A 131 2.68 -14.82 -3.38
C LEU A 131 3.77 -14.32 -4.35
N GLN A 132 3.63 -14.56 -5.65
CA GLN A 132 4.57 -14.11 -6.69
C GLN A 132 4.29 -12.68 -7.19
N PHE A 133 3.47 -11.93 -6.48
CA PHE A 133 3.11 -10.56 -6.85
C PHE A 133 4.17 -9.54 -6.39
N PRO A 134 4.25 -8.37 -7.05
CA PRO A 134 5.11 -7.29 -6.59
C PRO A 134 4.66 -6.77 -5.23
N ILE A 135 5.63 -6.33 -4.42
CA ILE A 135 5.38 -5.78 -3.08
C ILE A 135 5.61 -4.28 -3.12
N ILE A 136 4.72 -3.52 -2.48
CA ILE A 136 4.88 -2.09 -2.25
C ILE A 136 5.17 -1.82 -0.77
N CYS A 137 6.14 -0.97 -0.48
CA CYS A 137 6.47 -0.51 0.86
C CYS A 137 5.93 0.91 1.08
N ASN A 138 4.72 1.02 1.64
CA ASN A 138 4.09 2.31 1.96
C ASN A 138 4.51 2.79 3.36
N MET A 139 5.77 3.21 3.50
CA MET A 139 6.41 3.45 4.79
C MET A 139 6.21 4.85 5.38
N ALA A 140 6.03 5.88 4.54
CA ALA A 140 6.03 7.26 5.00
C ALA A 140 5.03 7.51 6.13
N LYS A 141 3.79 7.05 5.96
CA LYS A 141 2.73 7.20 6.96
C LYS A 141 3.10 6.59 8.31
N GLU A 142 3.75 5.45 8.31
CA GLU A 142 4.12 4.75 9.56
C GLU A 142 5.32 5.41 10.23
N ILE A 143 6.30 5.88 9.47
CA ILE A 143 7.46 6.60 10.00
C ILE A 143 7.04 7.90 10.67
N TRP A 144 6.20 8.71 9.99
CA TRP A 144 5.73 9.98 10.55
C TRP A 144 4.72 9.83 11.70
N LYS A 145 4.31 8.60 12.03
CA LYS A 145 3.56 8.30 13.27
C LYS A 145 4.47 8.03 14.47
N THR A 146 5.73 7.69 14.25
CA THR A 146 6.66 7.35 15.34
C THR A 146 6.87 8.53 16.29
N LYS A 147 7.18 8.23 17.54
CA LYS A 147 7.46 9.25 18.57
C LYS A 147 8.67 10.09 18.17
N GLU A 148 9.70 9.44 17.69
CA GLU A 148 10.96 10.06 17.28
C GLU A 148 10.78 11.06 16.14
N ALA A 149 9.95 10.74 15.14
CA ALA A 149 9.65 11.65 14.03
C ALA A 149 8.81 12.87 14.46
N LYS A 150 7.98 12.72 15.53
CA LYS A 150 7.07 13.77 16.01
C LYS A 150 7.69 14.69 17.06
N MET A 151 8.70 14.25 17.79
CA MET A 151 9.33 15.05 18.85
C MET A 151 9.95 16.31 18.27
N LYS A 152 9.71 17.46 18.90
CA LYS A 152 10.34 18.73 18.53
C LYS A 152 11.83 18.69 18.82
N THR A 153 12.59 19.54 18.13
CA THR A 153 14.04 19.64 18.33
C THR A 153 14.40 20.00 19.77
N GLU A 154 13.60 20.89 20.38
CA GLU A 154 13.81 21.35 21.77
C GLU A 154 13.53 20.25 22.81
N GLU A 155 12.61 19.30 22.48
CA GLU A 155 12.25 18.18 23.36
C GLU A 155 13.29 17.05 23.31
N ALA A 156 14.00 16.95 22.19
CA ALA A 156 14.98 15.90 21.96
C ALA A 156 16.22 16.42 21.20
N PRO A 157 16.99 17.33 21.79
CA PRO A 157 18.13 17.95 21.10
C PRO A 157 19.21 16.94 20.69
N ALA A 158 19.36 15.86 21.45
CA ALA A 158 20.29 14.78 21.13
C ALA A 158 19.93 14.01 19.82
N LEU A 159 18.68 14.09 19.38
CA LEU A 159 18.21 13.49 18.14
C LEU A 159 18.30 14.45 16.94
N GLY A 160 18.82 15.64 17.13
CA GLY A 160 18.99 16.66 16.09
C GLY A 160 17.69 17.32 15.64
N ASP A 161 17.74 17.99 14.50
CA ASP A 161 16.61 18.72 13.91
C ASP A 161 15.45 17.80 13.57
N ALA A 162 14.24 18.16 14.02
CA ALA A 162 13.05 17.31 13.89
C ALA A 162 12.71 16.97 12.44
N LYS A 163 12.78 17.97 11.54
CA LYS A 163 12.46 17.77 10.11
C LYS A 163 13.48 16.89 9.42
N LYS A 164 14.76 17.15 9.64
CA LYS A 164 15.86 16.34 9.07
C LYS A 164 15.80 14.92 9.57
N ARG A 165 15.52 14.71 10.85
CA ARG A 165 15.36 13.39 11.48
C ARG A 165 14.25 12.59 10.82
N GLY A 166 13.07 13.15 10.66
CA GLY A 166 11.95 12.47 10.00
C GLY A 166 12.29 12.07 8.56
N ILE A 167 12.88 12.99 7.79
CA ILE A 167 13.32 12.71 6.41
C ILE A 167 14.40 11.61 6.38
N LEU A 168 15.37 11.63 7.29
CA LEU A 168 16.41 10.61 7.36
C LEU A 168 15.84 9.24 7.77
N MET A 169 14.90 9.20 8.71
CA MET A 169 14.22 7.97 9.10
C MET A 169 13.47 7.36 7.91
N GLU A 170 12.79 8.18 7.12
CA GLU A 170 12.09 7.72 5.91
C GLU A 170 13.09 7.21 4.86
N ALA A 171 14.16 7.96 4.58
CA ALA A 171 15.17 7.58 3.61
C ALA A 171 15.90 6.28 3.99
N VAL A 172 16.31 6.15 5.27
CA VAL A 172 16.98 4.93 5.75
C VAL A 172 16.02 3.73 5.69
N SER A 173 14.76 3.90 6.10
CA SER A 173 13.77 2.82 6.00
C SER A 173 13.56 2.37 4.55
N ALA A 174 13.52 3.33 3.62
CA ALA A 174 13.37 3.03 2.19
C ALA A 174 14.57 2.27 1.59
N ILE A 175 15.77 2.49 2.13
CA ILE A 175 16.98 1.78 1.68
C ILE A 175 17.05 0.37 2.29
N MET A 176 16.49 0.18 3.49
CA MET A 176 16.51 -1.10 4.19
C MET A 176 15.49 -2.11 3.64
N LEU A 177 14.38 -1.65 3.08
CA LEU A 177 13.31 -2.48 2.51
C LEU A 177 13.44 -2.62 1.01
#